data_e3a7fcbdcea7530313daabf1ac651ecd
#
_entry.id   e3a7fcbdcea7530313daabf1ac651ecd
#
_cell.length_a   1.000
_cell.length_b   1.000
_cell.length_c   1.000
_cell.angle_alpha   90.00
_cell.angle_beta   90.00
_cell.angle_gamma   90.00
#
_symmetry.space_group_name_H-M   'P 1'
#
loop_
_entity.id
_entity.type
_entity.pdbx_description
1 polymer ?
#
loop_
_entity_poly.entity_id
_entity_poly.type
_entity_poly.pdbx_seq_one_letter_code
_entity_poly.pdbx_strand_id
1 'polypeptide(L)'
;QNMPAALSYYNRADRSQLSNDQFEWYARAALRLQRWSDLAGIINSMPDKLKNTPDWRYWLARSYAAQGQQARAKALYEKVAESGRNFYAVLATEELGGRINTRNNVGTAPKSDVNKLARDGAVDRSLTLFRAAQNGDDWNMRRQAQAEWRYATRGADENTLLAAAQLAFDNQFY
;
A
#
# COMPACT_ATOMS: atom_id res chain seq x y z
N GLN A 1 -4.09 27.01 5.71
CA GLN A 1 -4.14 26.42 7.08
C GLN A 1 -2.80 26.67 7.76
N ASN A 2 -2.84 27.25 8.97
CA ASN A 2 -1.63 27.65 9.71
C ASN A 2 -1.07 26.44 10.47
N MET A 3 -0.18 25.67 9.83
CA MET A 3 0.43 24.46 10.39
C MET A 3 1.28 24.72 11.66
N PRO A 4 2.07 25.82 11.75
CA PRO A 4 2.77 26.14 13.00
C PRO A 4 1.84 26.39 14.19
N ALA A 5 0.70 27.06 13.98
CA ALA A 5 -0.29 27.25 15.02
C ALA A 5 -0.89 25.92 15.51
N ALA A 6 -1.08 24.96 14.60
CA ALA A 6 -1.57 23.64 14.95
C ALA A 6 -0.68 22.94 15.98
N LEU A 7 0.64 22.96 15.78
CA LEU A 7 1.59 22.36 16.75
C LEU A 7 1.58 23.11 18.09
N SER A 8 1.38 24.41 18.09
CA SER A 8 1.23 25.19 19.31
C SER A 8 -0.03 24.79 20.09
N TYR A 9 -1.15 24.51 19.41
CA TYR A 9 -2.36 23.98 20.04
C TYR A 9 -2.15 22.57 20.59
N TYR A 10 -1.49 21.68 19.84
CA TYR A 10 -1.15 20.33 20.29
C TYR A 10 -0.35 20.37 21.61
N ASN A 11 0.65 21.25 21.71
CA ASN A 11 1.50 21.34 22.89
C ASN A 11 0.76 21.82 24.14
N ARG A 12 -0.40 22.46 23.98
CA ARG A 12 -1.26 22.94 25.08
C ARG A 12 -2.46 22.04 25.35
N ALA A 13 -2.76 21.11 24.45
CA ALA A 13 -3.91 20.21 24.57
C ALA A 13 -3.66 19.12 25.60
N ASP A 14 -4.71 18.71 26.31
CA ASP A 14 -4.71 17.46 27.06
C ASP A 14 -4.77 16.28 26.08
N ARG A 15 -3.66 15.58 25.98
CA ARG A 15 -3.49 14.48 25.01
C ARG A 15 -4.43 13.30 25.26
N SER A 16 -4.91 13.13 26.49
CA SER A 16 -5.88 12.10 26.86
C SER A 16 -7.25 12.31 26.23
N GLN A 17 -7.55 13.53 25.82
CA GLN A 17 -8.82 13.94 25.21
C GLN A 17 -8.77 13.96 23.68
N LEU A 18 -7.60 13.70 23.08
CA LEU A 18 -7.46 13.75 21.62
C LEU A 18 -8.01 12.47 20.97
N SER A 19 -8.79 12.67 19.91
CA SER A 19 -9.22 11.56 19.03
C SER A 19 -8.07 11.09 18.13
N ASN A 20 -8.21 9.88 17.55
CA ASN A 20 -7.26 9.36 16.58
C ASN A 20 -7.07 10.34 15.40
N ASP A 21 -8.14 10.89 14.86
CA ASP A 21 -8.10 11.84 13.74
C ASP A 21 -7.32 13.12 14.09
N GLN A 22 -7.45 13.59 15.33
CA GLN A 22 -6.69 14.74 15.81
C GLN A 22 -5.20 14.42 15.94
N PHE A 23 -4.83 13.27 16.49
CA PHE A 23 -3.43 12.82 16.51
C PHE A 23 -2.83 12.76 15.11
N GLU A 24 -3.54 12.13 14.17
CA GLU A 24 -3.10 12.03 12.78
C GLU A 24 -2.96 13.40 12.12
N TRP A 25 -3.88 14.32 12.39
CA TRP A 25 -3.82 15.65 11.82
C TRP A 25 -2.60 16.42 12.32
N TYR A 26 -2.31 16.38 13.63
CA TYR A 26 -1.12 16.99 14.20
C TYR A 26 0.17 16.35 13.70
N ALA A 27 0.21 15.02 13.58
CA ALA A 27 1.36 14.31 13.03
C ALA A 27 1.62 14.71 11.57
N ARG A 28 0.59 14.80 10.73
CA ARG A 28 0.70 15.30 9.34
C ARG A 28 1.17 16.76 9.28
N ALA A 29 0.76 17.61 10.22
CA ALA A 29 1.23 19.00 10.32
C ALA A 29 2.74 19.03 10.65
N ALA A 30 3.19 18.25 11.64
CA ALA A 30 4.59 18.16 12.00
C ALA A 30 5.45 17.60 10.84
N LEU A 31 4.95 16.58 10.13
CA LEU A 31 5.60 15.99 8.97
C LEU A 31 5.79 17.01 7.84
N ARG A 32 4.75 17.77 7.49
CA ARG A 32 4.83 18.81 6.45
C ARG A 32 5.84 19.91 6.78
N LEU A 33 6.00 20.22 8.07
CA LEU A 33 6.97 21.19 8.56
C LEU A 33 8.36 20.59 8.80
N GLN A 34 8.53 19.30 8.56
CA GLN A 34 9.76 18.52 8.83
C GLN A 34 10.25 18.66 10.29
N ARG A 35 9.31 18.86 11.21
CA ARG A 35 9.60 18.95 12.64
C ARG A 35 9.68 17.58 13.27
N TRP A 36 10.79 16.89 13.01
CA TRP A 36 10.99 15.48 13.33
C TRP A 36 10.84 15.15 14.81
N SER A 37 11.32 16.02 15.70
CA SER A 37 11.17 15.82 17.15
C SER A 37 9.70 15.89 17.58
N ASP A 38 8.95 16.87 17.07
CA ASP A 38 7.52 16.99 17.36
C ASP A 38 6.74 15.81 16.78
N LEU A 39 7.06 15.40 15.55
CA LEU A 39 6.44 14.23 14.92
C LEU A 39 6.63 12.97 15.76
N ALA A 40 7.87 12.71 16.22
CA ALA A 40 8.14 11.58 17.11
C ALA A 40 7.36 11.67 18.43
N GLY A 41 7.29 12.85 19.03
CA GLY A 41 6.53 13.09 20.26
C GLY A 41 5.02 12.85 20.09
N ILE A 42 4.45 13.32 18.96
CA ILE A 42 3.03 13.10 18.63
C ILE A 42 2.74 11.62 18.45
N ILE A 43 3.53 10.93 17.60
CA ILE A 43 3.32 9.50 17.32
C ILE A 43 3.47 8.66 18.60
N ASN A 44 4.45 8.95 19.46
CA ASN A 44 4.63 8.26 20.74
C ASN A 44 3.46 8.46 21.70
N SER A 45 2.72 9.56 21.56
CA SER A 45 1.52 9.85 22.38
C SER A 45 0.23 9.26 21.80
N MET A 46 0.27 8.70 20.60
CA MET A 46 -0.89 8.01 19.99
C MET A 46 -1.28 6.76 20.78
N PRO A 47 -2.57 6.40 20.79
CA PRO A 47 -3.01 5.09 21.27
C PRO A 47 -2.24 3.95 20.58
N ASP A 48 -1.97 2.87 21.30
CA ASP A 48 -1.12 1.76 20.79
C ASP A 48 -1.62 1.17 19.47
N LYS A 49 -2.93 1.03 19.29
CA LYS A 49 -3.51 0.54 18.04
C LYS A 49 -3.17 1.42 16.85
N LEU A 50 -3.16 2.74 17.03
CA LEU A 50 -2.85 3.70 15.98
C LEU A 50 -1.33 3.78 15.75
N LYS A 51 -0.56 3.97 16.81
CA LYS A 51 0.91 4.08 16.76
C LYS A 51 1.57 2.88 16.08
N ASN A 52 1.00 1.69 16.25
CA ASN A 52 1.56 0.44 15.74
C ASN A 52 1.13 0.10 14.31
N THR A 53 0.38 0.95 13.63
CA THR A 53 0.12 0.79 12.20
C THR A 53 1.40 0.97 11.38
N PRO A 54 1.55 0.30 10.22
CA PRO A 54 2.78 0.36 9.42
C PRO A 54 3.19 1.77 9.02
N ASP A 55 2.24 2.63 8.69
CA ASP A 55 2.45 4.03 8.31
C ASP A 55 3.04 4.87 9.45
N TRP A 56 2.39 4.91 10.63
CA TRP A 56 2.88 5.71 11.75
C TRP A 56 4.18 5.14 12.33
N ARG A 57 4.35 3.82 12.33
CA ARG A 57 5.62 3.19 12.73
C ARG A 57 6.76 3.55 11.77
N TYR A 58 6.49 3.60 10.46
CA TYR A 58 7.47 4.06 9.46
C TYR A 58 7.87 5.52 9.69
N TRP A 59 6.89 6.42 9.87
CA TRP A 59 7.18 7.83 10.12
C TRP A 59 7.88 8.09 11.44
N LEU A 60 7.63 7.28 12.46
CA LEU A 60 8.40 7.31 13.71
C LEU A 60 9.87 6.91 13.47
N ALA A 61 10.11 5.87 12.69
CA ALA A 61 11.45 5.45 12.29
C ALA A 61 12.18 6.57 11.54
N ARG A 62 11.52 7.20 10.55
CA ARG A 62 12.05 8.36 9.82
C ARG A 62 12.39 9.53 10.75
N SER A 63 11.54 9.77 11.74
CA SER A 63 11.79 10.83 12.72
C SER A 63 13.03 10.56 13.56
N TYR A 64 13.25 9.32 13.98
CA TYR A 64 14.45 8.95 14.72
C TYR A 64 15.70 9.00 13.84
N ALA A 65 15.63 8.54 12.59
CA ALA A 65 16.73 8.63 11.64
C ALA A 65 17.16 10.08 11.41
N ALA A 66 16.20 10.99 11.19
CA ALA A 66 16.46 12.42 11.01
C ALA A 66 17.07 13.10 12.25
N GLN A 67 16.88 12.53 13.44
CA GLN A 67 17.46 12.99 14.69
C GLN A 67 18.80 12.27 15.04
N GLY A 68 19.36 11.48 14.12
CA GLY A 68 20.61 10.73 14.33
C GLY A 68 20.46 9.47 15.20
N GLN A 69 19.25 9.09 15.60
CA GLN A 69 18.97 7.91 16.44
C GLN A 69 18.86 6.64 15.59
N GLN A 70 19.93 6.30 14.86
CA GLN A 70 19.94 5.25 13.85
C GLN A 70 19.53 3.86 14.36
N ALA A 71 19.96 3.49 15.58
CA ALA A 71 19.62 2.19 16.15
C ALA A 71 18.11 2.03 16.39
N ARG A 72 17.46 3.10 16.89
CA ARG A 72 15.99 3.13 17.08
C ARG A 72 15.24 3.11 15.76
N ALA A 73 15.72 3.89 14.80
CA ALA A 73 15.15 3.91 13.44
C ALA A 73 15.20 2.52 12.80
N LYS A 74 16.37 1.88 12.83
CA LYS A 74 16.58 0.54 12.27
C LYS A 74 15.63 -0.49 12.86
N ALA A 75 15.51 -0.56 14.18
CA ALA A 75 14.61 -1.50 14.86
C ALA A 75 13.13 -1.33 14.47
N LEU A 76 12.70 -0.09 14.20
CA LEU A 76 11.35 0.19 13.73
C LEU A 76 11.17 -0.15 12.26
N TYR A 77 12.15 0.16 11.40
CA TYR A 77 12.12 -0.23 9.99
C TYR A 77 12.03 -1.75 9.81
N GLU A 78 12.79 -2.52 10.61
CA GLU A 78 12.72 -3.99 10.60
C GLU A 78 11.29 -4.47 10.90
N LYS A 79 10.65 -3.93 11.94
CA LYS A 79 9.26 -4.27 12.28
C LYS A 79 8.26 -3.87 11.18
N VAL A 80 8.50 -2.76 10.49
CA VAL A 80 7.64 -2.32 9.37
C VAL A 80 7.86 -3.21 8.16
N ALA A 81 9.11 -3.56 7.83
CA ALA A 81 9.44 -4.45 6.72
C ALA A 81 8.79 -5.84 6.87
N GLU A 82 8.65 -6.33 8.12
CA GLU A 82 8.01 -7.60 8.45
C GLU A 82 6.47 -7.52 8.51
N SER A 83 5.87 -6.34 8.40
CA SER A 83 4.42 -6.14 8.58
C SER A 83 3.55 -6.61 7.41
N GLY A 84 4.13 -7.32 6.45
CA GLY A 84 3.44 -7.90 5.31
C GLY A 84 3.55 -7.07 4.03
N ARG A 85 2.73 -7.39 3.04
CA ARG A 85 2.77 -6.73 1.71
C ARG A 85 2.01 -5.40 1.75
N ASN A 86 2.69 -4.33 2.12
CA ASN A 86 2.14 -2.98 2.08
C ASN A 86 3.21 -1.97 1.66
N PHE A 87 2.77 -0.78 1.25
CA PHE A 87 3.63 0.29 0.76
C PHE A 87 4.76 0.66 1.75
N TYR A 88 4.45 0.75 3.04
CA TYR A 88 5.43 1.15 4.04
C TYR A 88 6.46 0.05 4.35
N ALA A 89 6.08 -1.24 4.21
CA ALA A 89 7.03 -2.34 4.32
C ALA A 89 8.08 -2.29 3.20
N VAL A 90 7.64 -1.90 1.99
CA VAL A 90 8.53 -1.66 0.85
C VAL A 90 9.52 -0.54 1.16
N LEU A 91 9.02 0.62 1.59
CA LEU A 91 9.87 1.77 1.95
C LEU A 91 10.85 1.43 3.09
N ALA A 92 10.38 0.73 4.12
CA ALA A 92 11.23 0.33 5.25
C ALA A 92 12.36 -0.60 4.81
N THR A 93 12.09 -1.52 3.89
CA THR A 93 13.12 -2.40 3.31
C THR A 93 14.18 -1.60 2.55
N GLU A 94 13.79 -0.58 1.80
CA GLU A 94 14.72 0.33 1.11
C GLU A 94 15.59 1.12 2.11
N GLU A 95 14.99 1.65 3.17
CA GLU A 95 15.74 2.39 4.23
C GLU A 95 16.76 1.49 4.94
N LEU A 96 16.51 0.19 5.02
CA LEU A 96 17.45 -0.81 5.56
C LEU A 96 18.56 -1.19 4.58
N GLY A 97 18.58 -0.59 3.37
CA GLY A 97 19.52 -0.92 2.30
C GLY A 97 19.18 -2.20 1.54
N GLY A 98 17.99 -2.78 1.79
CA GLY A 98 17.46 -3.89 1.03
C GLY A 98 17.08 -3.44 -0.38
N ARG A 99 17.52 -4.18 -1.39
CA ARG A 99 17.00 -4.02 -2.74
C ARG A 99 15.70 -4.81 -2.82
N ILE A 100 14.60 -4.11 -3.06
CA ILE A 100 13.36 -4.78 -3.42
C ILE A 100 13.59 -5.40 -4.78
N ASN A 101 13.76 -6.71 -4.77
CA ASN A 101 13.81 -7.44 -6.01
C ASN A 101 12.38 -7.56 -6.54
N THR A 102 11.92 -6.51 -7.23
CA THR A 102 10.59 -6.48 -7.86
C THR A 102 10.39 -7.63 -8.85
N ARG A 103 11.49 -8.21 -9.35
CA ARG A 103 11.44 -9.42 -10.19
C ARG A 103 11.10 -10.69 -9.40
N ASN A 104 11.43 -10.76 -8.10
CA ASN A 104 11.16 -11.95 -7.28
C ASN A 104 9.87 -11.83 -6.45
N ASN A 105 9.28 -10.63 -6.32
CA ASN A 105 8.04 -10.42 -5.55
C ASN A 105 6.77 -10.40 -6.41
N VAL A 106 6.90 -10.30 -7.71
CA VAL A 106 5.86 -10.67 -8.65
C VAL A 106 6.33 -11.99 -9.26
N GLY A 107 6.06 -13.08 -8.57
CA GLY A 107 6.20 -14.40 -9.18
C GLY A 107 5.44 -14.33 -10.50
N THR A 108 6.13 -14.50 -11.62
CA THR A 108 5.44 -14.74 -12.89
C THR A 108 4.70 -16.05 -12.73
N ALA A 109 3.40 -16.05 -12.98
CA ALA A 109 2.65 -17.30 -12.95
C ALA A 109 3.28 -18.30 -13.91
N PRO A 110 3.37 -19.59 -13.53
CA PRO A 110 3.80 -20.62 -14.44
C PRO A 110 3.00 -20.54 -15.75
N LYS A 111 3.65 -20.63 -16.89
CA LYS A 111 2.98 -20.59 -18.19
C LYS A 111 1.87 -21.63 -18.32
N SER A 112 2.03 -22.79 -17.65
CA SER A 112 0.99 -23.83 -17.55
C SER A 112 -0.30 -23.30 -16.94
N ASP A 113 -0.21 -22.51 -15.85
CA ASP A 113 -1.36 -21.99 -15.11
C ASP A 113 -2.03 -20.86 -15.88
N VAL A 114 -1.24 -19.98 -16.50
CA VAL A 114 -1.75 -18.94 -17.41
C VAL A 114 -2.50 -19.57 -18.60
N ASN A 115 -1.93 -20.60 -19.23
CA ASN A 115 -2.54 -21.30 -20.35
C ASN A 115 -3.81 -22.08 -19.95
N LYS A 116 -3.82 -22.66 -18.74
CA LYS A 116 -4.99 -23.32 -18.19
C LYS A 116 -6.12 -22.33 -17.95
N LEU A 117 -5.81 -21.19 -17.32
CA LEU A 117 -6.77 -20.14 -17.05
C LEU A 117 -7.31 -19.50 -18.33
N ALA A 118 -6.46 -19.28 -19.35
CA ALA A 118 -6.87 -18.75 -20.65
C ALA A 118 -7.90 -19.62 -21.38
N ARG A 119 -7.98 -20.92 -21.03
CA ARG A 119 -8.97 -21.88 -21.57
C ARG A 119 -10.25 -21.95 -20.75
N ASP A 120 -10.31 -21.26 -19.62
CA ASP A 120 -11.55 -21.15 -18.86
C ASP A 120 -12.58 -20.34 -19.66
N GLY A 121 -13.76 -20.90 -19.80
CA GLY A 121 -14.80 -20.30 -20.69
C GLY A 121 -15.26 -18.91 -20.25
N ALA A 122 -15.23 -18.58 -18.96
CA ALA A 122 -15.58 -17.25 -18.46
C ALA A 122 -14.45 -16.25 -18.71
N VAL A 123 -13.20 -16.67 -18.52
CA VAL A 123 -12.01 -15.87 -18.82
C VAL A 123 -11.91 -15.60 -20.33
N ASP A 124 -12.09 -16.61 -21.16
CA ASP A 124 -12.04 -16.47 -22.62
C ASP A 124 -13.13 -15.51 -23.13
N ARG A 125 -14.37 -15.63 -22.63
CA ARG A 125 -15.44 -14.67 -22.95
C ARG A 125 -15.08 -13.24 -22.53
N SER A 126 -14.53 -13.06 -21.34
CA SER A 126 -14.10 -11.75 -20.86
C SER A 126 -13.05 -11.11 -21.76
N LEU A 127 -12.01 -11.87 -22.14
CA LEU A 127 -10.95 -11.39 -23.03
C LEU A 127 -11.48 -11.10 -24.44
N THR A 128 -12.40 -11.92 -24.95
CA THR A 128 -13.04 -11.72 -26.25
C THR A 128 -13.86 -10.44 -26.29
N LEU A 129 -14.69 -10.19 -25.25
CA LEU A 129 -15.45 -8.96 -25.10
C LEU A 129 -14.53 -7.74 -24.99
N PHE A 130 -13.44 -7.86 -24.25
CA PHE A 130 -12.48 -6.76 -24.10
C PHE A 130 -11.80 -6.40 -25.43
N ARG A 131 -11.33 -7.40 -26.20
CA ARG A 131 -10.74 -7.17 -27.52
C ARG A 131 -11.74 -6.56 -28.49
N ALA A 132 -12.99 -7.01 -28.47
CA ALA A 132 -14.04 -6.43 -29.26
C ALA A 132 -14.33 -4.96 -28.89
N ALA A 133 -14.35 -4.67 -27.59
CA ALA A 133 -14.53 -3.32 -27.07
C ALA A 133 -13.39 -2.36 -27.44
N GLN A 134 -12.15 -2.86 -27.47
CA GLN A 134 -10.99 -2.05 -27.92
C GLN A 134 -11.11 -1.63 -29.37
N ASN A 135 -11.59 -2.53 -30.24
CA ASN A 135 -11.72 -2.27 -31.66
C ASN A 135 -12.87 -1.29 -31.99
N GLY A 136 -13.89 -1.22 -31.16
CA GLY A 136 -15.09 -0.39 -31.36
C GLY A 136 -15.26 0.79 -30.41
N ASP A 137 -14.33 0.98 -29.47
CA ASP A 137 -14.42 1.95 -28.33
C ASP A 137 -15.76 1.86 -27.58
N ASP A 138 -16.26 0.62 -27.41
CA ASP A 138 -17.54 0.35 -26.74
C ASP A 138 -17.38 0.23 -25.22
N TRP A 139 -17.75 1.28 -24.52
CA TRP A 139 -17.72 1.35 -23.05
C TRP A 139 -18.61 0.29 -22.37
N ASN A 140 -19.78 -0.02 -22.93
CA ASN A 140 -20.66 -1.01 -22.35
C ASN A 140 -20.05 -2.41 -22.42
N MET A 141 -19.42 -2.73 -23.52
CA MET A 141 -18.73 -4.00 -23.74
C MET A 141 -17.50 -4.13 -22.81
N ARG A 142 -16.77 -3.03 -22.59
CA ARG A 142 -15.69 -3.01 -21.56
C ARG A 142 -16.22 -3.34 -20.16
N ARG A 143 -17.34 -2.75 -19.77
CA ARG A 143 -17.96 -3.03 -18.46
C ARG A 143 -18.41 -4.49 -18.32
N GLN A 144 -18.95 -5.07 -19.40
CA GLN A 144 -19.32 -6.48 -19.43
C GLN A 144 -18.09 -7.37 -19.33
N ALA A 145 -17.02 -7.08 -20.06
CA ALA A 145 -15.75 -7.80 -19.97
C ALA A 145 -15.20 -7.81 -18.54
N GLN A 146 -15.19 -6.65 -17.87
CA GLN A 146 -14.76 -6.53 -16.47
C GLN A 146 -15.67 -7.28 -15.48
N ALA A 147 -16.98 -7.35 -15.76
CA ALA A 147 -17.91 -8.10 -14.91
C ALA A 147 -17.66 -9.62 -15.03
N GLU A 148 -17.49 -10.12 -16.25
CA GLU A 148 -17.14 -11.53 -16.52
C GLU A 148 -15.78 -11.89 -15.88
N TRP A 149 -14.77 -11.02 -15.99
CA TRP A 149 -13.48 -11.21 -15.36
C TRP A 149 -13.59 -11.35 -13.84
N ARG A 150 -14.30 -10.43 -13.19
CA ARG A 150 -14.54 -10.47 -11.73
C ARG A 150 -15.31 -11.71 -11.32
N TYR A 151 -16.23 -12.16 -12.13
CA TYR A 151 -16.97 -13.40 -11.88
C TYR A 151 -16.05 -14.62 -11.97
N ALA A 152 -15.25 -14.71 -13.04
CA ALA A 152 -14.32 -15.80 -13.27
C ALA A 152 -13.21 -15.91 -12.20
N THR A 153 -12.78 -14.78 -11.64
CA THR A 153 -11.71 -14.73 -10.62
C THR A 153 -12.23 -14.70 -9.18
N ARG A 154 -13.54 -14.75 -8.98
CA ARG A 154 -14.14 -14.71 -7.64
C ARG A 154 -13.78 -15.95 -6.83
N GLY A 155 -13.16 -15.74 -5.67
CA GLY A 155 -12.75 -16.83 -4.77
C GLY A 155 -11.58 -17.67 -5.27
N ALA A 156 -10.88 -17.21 -6.31
CA ALA A 156 -9.68 -17.87 -6.82
C ALA A 156 -8.55 -17.82 -5.78
N ASP A 157 -7.73 -18.86 -5.74
CA ASP A 157 -6.53 -18.92 -4.92
C ASP A 157 -5.43 -17.97 -5.42
N GLU A 158 -4.37 -17.80 -4.62
CA GLU A 158 -3.28 -16.87 -4.93
C GLU A 158 -2.59 -17.18 -6.27
N ASN A 159 -2.39 -18.45 -6.60
CA ASN A 159 -1.75 -18.88 -7.85
C ASN A 159 -2.63 -18.56 -9.07
N THR A 160 -3.92 -18.80 -8.96
CA THR A 160 -4.91 -18.48 -10.00
C THR A 160 -5.03 -16.96 -10.17
N LEU A 161 -5.02 -16.18 -9.09
CA LEU A 161 -5.02 -14.70 -9.16
C LEU A 161 -3.75 -14.16 -9.81
N LEU A 162 -2.60 -14.77 -9.54
CA LEU A 162 -1.34 -14.40 -10.17
C LEU A 162 -1.37 -14.72 -11.69
N ALA A 163 -1.90 -15.90 -12.06
CA ALA A 163 -2.09 -16.26 -13.46
C ALA A 163 -3.07 -15.31 -14.17
N ALA A 164 -4.14 -14.91 -13.49
CA ALA A 164 -5.10 -13.94 -14.00
C ALA A 164 -4.46 -12.56 -14.21
N ALA A 165 -3.67 -12.09 -13.24
CA ALA A 165 -2.96 -10.83 -13.37
C ALA A 165 -1.98 -10.83 -14.55
N GLN A 166 -1.22 -11.92 -14.74
CA GLN A 166 -0.32 -12.08 -15.87
C GLN A 166 -1.08 -12.10 -17.20
N LEU A 167 -2.20 -12.84 -17.27
CA LEU A 167 -3.03 -12.93 -18.48
C LEU A 167 -3.68 -11.59 -18.83
N ALA A 168 -4.13 -10.83 -17.82
CA ALA A 168 -4.65 -9.48 -18.01
C ALA A 168 -3.57 -8.53 -18.56
N PHE A 169 -2.37 -8.58 -17.97
CA PHE A 169 -1.24 -7.78 -18.42
C PHE A 169 -0.84 -8.09 -19.85
N ASP A 170 -0.73 -9.37 -20.22
CA ASP A 170 -0.37 -9.83 -21.56
C ASP A 170 -1.40 -9.40 -22.63
N ASN A 171 -2.65 -9.21 -22.24
CA ASN A 171 -3.75 -8.74 -23.09
C ASN A 171 -4.08 -7.24 -22.95
N GLN A 172 -3.29 -6.47 -22.19
CA GLN A 172 -3.53 -5.04 -21.92
C GLN A 172 -4.93 -4.76 -21.32
N PHE A 173 -5.44 -5.70 -20.55
CA PHE A 173 -6.74 -5.63 -19.91
C PHE A 173 -6.62 -4.96 -18.52
N TYR A 174 -6.72 -3.62 -18.48
CA TYR A 174 -6.64 -2.81 -17.27
C TYR A 174 -7.98 -2.16 -16.95
#